data_732fa4effca7157f18c0dc08784761c1
#
_entry.id   732fa4effca7157f18c0dc08784761c1
#
_cell.length_a   1.000
_cell.length_b   1.000
_cell.length_c   1.000
_cell.angle_alpha   90.00
_cell.angle_beta   90.00
_cell.angle_gamma   90.00
#
_symmetry.space_group_name_H-M   'P 1'
#
loop_
_entity.id
_entity.type
_entity.pdbx_description
1 polymer ?
#
loop_
_entity_poly.entity_id
_entity_poly.type
_entity_poly.pdbx_seq_one_letter_code
_entity_poly.pdbx_strand_id
1 'polypeptide(L)'
;MSRESLLEGAAALAFVTAPRCCTANPGNGRTCLYIHRLWPTLRMMGLAMSAELHRDFFMRALGAEFLRREGASRVLVSGASDHALPAIVFDAARAVGRPVSVTVVDRCDTPLAVNRWYAARENANLATLQSDILSYEDSAGFDVICTHSFLSFFTAEQRDALAAKWMRLLRPGGAAITVNRLRQDGARSSGFSAEDGARYAAEVQRRASGMQHRMPAAAEEIARLAAEQAAMPGGAQAIRSEQEFRAIFERAGYDFDEFVCQPLPAPAQTEIWGLGIPSNAPYVQIIARKPATLR
;
A
#
# COMPACT_ATOMS: atom_id res chain seq x y z
N MET A 1 1.67 -22.98 -1.86
CA MET A 1 1.48 -22.68 -0.39
C MET A 1 0.16 -21.97 -0.18
N SER A 2 -0.45 -22.06 1.01
CA SER A 2 -1.63 -21.23 1.31
C SER A 2 -1.24 -19.76 1.46
N ARG A 3 -2.17 -18.83 1.19
CA ARG A 3 -1.94 -17.39 1.42
C ARG A 3 -1.60 -17.09 2.88
N GLU A 4 -2.16 -17.85 3.81
CA GLU A 4 -1.87 -17.71 5.24
C GLU A 4 -0.41 -18.00 5.56
N SER A 5 0.17 -19.08 5.02
CA SER A 5 1.58 -19.41 5.27
C SER A 5 2.55 -18.42 4.61
N LEU A 6 2.16 -17.76 3.50
CA LEU A 6 2.92 -16.66 2.91
C LEU A 6 2.90 -15.43 3.83
N LEU A 7 1.76 -15.14 4.43
CA LEU A 7 1.65 -13.97 5.31
C LEU A 7 2.42 -14.18 6.62
N GLU A 8 2.42 -15.40 7.18
CA GLU A 8 3.24 -15.77 8.35
C GLU A 8 4.74 -15.60 8.07
N GLY A 9 5.22 -16.11 6.94
CA GLY A 9 6.61 -15.94 6.54
C GLY A 9 6.99 -14.48 6.31
N ALA A 10 6.09 -13.69 5.71
CA ALA A 10 6.27 -12.26 5.54
C ALA A 10 6.33 -11.51 6.89
N ALA A 11 5.48 -11.89 7.85
CA ALA A 11 5.48 -11.33 9.20
C ALA A 11 6.79 -11.62 9.94
N ALA A 12 7.26 -12.87 9.91
CA ALA A 12 8.53 -13.25 10.52
C ALA A 12 9.70 -12.50 9.89
N LEU A 13 9.75 -12.41 8.56
CA LEU A 13 10.82 -11.71 7.85
C LEU A 13 10.81 -10.20 8.13
N ALA A 14 9.66 -9.55 8.03
CA ALA A 14 9.53 -8.12 8.32
C ALA A 14 9.93 -7.79 9.75
N PHE A 15 9.54 -8.64 10.71
CA PHE A 15 9.83 -8.46 12.13
C PHE A 15 11.32 -8.40 12.43
N VAL A 16 12.13 -9.25 11.79
CA VAL A 16 13.59 -9.32 11.99
C VAL A 16 14.37 -8.36 11.08
N THR A 17 13.81 -7.98 9.94
CA THR A 17 14.49 -7.13 8.95
C THR A 17 14.34 -5.64 9.25
N ALA A 18 13.15 -5.22 9.70
CA ALA A 18 12.84 -3.81 9.91
C ALA A 18 13.80 -3.09 10.86
N PRO A 19 14.25 -3.66 12.00
CA PRO A 19 15.23 -3.00 12.86
C PRO A 19 16.57 -2.66 12.20
N ARG A 20 16.91 -3.35 11.10
CA ARG A 20 18.16 -3.15 10.36
C ARG A 20 18.00 -2.22 9.16
N CYS A 21 16.83 -2.20 8.54
CA CYS A 21 16.59 -1.51 7.26
C CYS A 21 15.80 -0.21 7.42
N CYS A 22 14.98 -0.08 8.49
CA CYS A 22 14.17 1.10 8.72
C CYS A 22 14.97 2.15 9.48
N THR A 23 15.57 3.08 8.76
CA THR A 23 16.30 4.21 9.34
C THR A 23 15.40 5.41 9.56
N ALA A 24 15.77 6.30 10.47
CA ALA A 24 15.07 7.56 10.61
C ALA A 24 15.24 8.43 9.35
N ASN A 25 14.15 9.09 8.94
CA ASN A 25 14.22 10.04 7.83
C ASN A 25 15.06 11.26 8.26
N PRO A 26 16.15 11.61 7.55
CA PRO A 26 17.01 12.71 7.92
C PRO A 26 16.29 14.07 8.00
N GLY A 27 15.22 14.27 7.21
CA GLY A 27 14.51 15.54 7.15
C GLY A 27 13.53 15.81 8.28
N ASN A 28 13.04 14.75 8.97
CA ASN A 28 12.02 14.90 10.02
C ASN A 28 12.18 13.93 11.22
N GLY A 29 13.25 13.16 11.27
CA GLY A 29 13.54 12.19 12.33
C GLY A 29 12.55 11.02 12.42
N ARG A 30 11.56 10.93 11.55
CA ARG A 30 10.55 9.87 11.59
C ARG A 30 11.09 8.57 11.02
N THR A 31 10.75 7.47 11.66
CA THR A 31 11.10 6.13 11.18
C THR A 31 9.86 5.38 10.71
N CYS A 32 10.02 4.56 9.67
CA CYS A 32 9.02 3.60 9.23
C CYS A 32 9.08 2.26 9.99
N LEU A 33 9.96 2.16 11.00
CA LEU A 33 10.26 0.93 11.73
C LEU A 33 9.00 0.21 12.23
N TYR A 34 8.16 0.92 12.99
CA TYR A 34 6.98 0.29 13.59
C TYR A 34 5.95 -0.15 12.57
N ILE A 35 5.79 0.64 11.50
CA ILE A 35 4.87 0.29 10.40
C ILE A 35 5.38 -0.98 9.72
N HIS A 36 6.59 -0.99 9.21
CA HIS A 36 7.10 -2.12 8.45
C HIS A 36 7.31 -3.37 9.30
N ARG A 37 7.73 -3.22 10.57
CA ARG A 37 7.92 -4.35 11.48
C ARG A 37 6.62 -5.06 11.82
N LEU A 38 5.53 -4.31 11.99
CA LEU A 38 4.26 -4.84 12.44
C LEU A 38 3.26 -5.12 11.30
N TRP A 39 3.40 -4.50 10.12
CA TRP A 39 2.37 -4.50 9.10
C TRP A 39 1.86 -5.90 8.68
N PRO A 40 2.72 -6.87 8.31
CA PRO A 40 2.22 -8.21 7.98
C PRO A 40 1.58 -8.92 9.19
N THR A 41 2.09 -8.69 10.41
CA THR A 41 1.52 -9.24 11.65
C THR A 41 0.13 -8.66 11.92
N LEU A 42 -0.04 -7.35 11.75
CA LEU A 42 -1.35 -6.68 11.88
C LEU A 42 -2.34 -7.19 10.81
N ARG A 43 -1.86 -7.46 9.60
CA ARG A 43 -2.70 -8.09 8.56
C ARG A 43 -3.20 -9.49 8.98
N MET A 44 -2.33 -10.33 9.56
CA MET A 44 -2.73 -11.65 10.07
C MET A 44 -3.82 -11.54 11.13
N MET A 45 -3.78 -10.51 11.93
CA MET A 45 -4.77 -10.23 12.97
C MET A 45 -6.01 -9.48 12.45
N GLY A 46 -6.07 -9.11 11.16
CA GLY A 46 -7.16 -8.30 10.61
C GLY A 46 -7.18 -6.86 11.14
N LEU A 47 -6.02 -6.31 11.55
CA LEU A 47 -5.87 -4.97 12.10
C LEU A 47 -5.16 -4.00 11.15
N ALA A 48 -4.91 -4.38 9.90
CA ALA A 48 -4.30 -3.52 8.89
C ALA A 48 -5.20 -3.31 7.68
N MET A 49 -5.35 -2.06 7.27
CA MET A 49 -6.06 -1.63 6.06
C MET A 49 -5.19 -1.88 4.82
N SER A 50 -5.05 -3.13 4.40
CA SER A 50 -4.21 -3.52 3.29
C SER A 50 -4.94 -3.52 1.94
N ALA A 51 -4.20 -3.69 0.85
CA ALA A 51 -4.76 -3.80 -0.50
C ALA A 51 -5.76 -4.97 -0.64
N GLU A 52 -5.68 -5.99 0.21
CA GLU A 52 -6.62 -7.12 0.24
C GLU A 52 -8.08 -6.69 0.51
N LEU A 53 -8.31 -5.61 1.23
CA LEU A 53 -9.66 -5.06 1.45
C LEU A 53 -10.30 -4.53 0.16
N HIS A 54 -9.48 -4.24 -0.85
CA HIS A 54 -9.92 -3.74 -2.16
C HIS A 54 -9.55 -4.71 -3.27
N ARG A 55 -9.39 -6.00 -2.91
CA ARG A 55 -8.94 -7.02 -3.85
C ARG A 55 -9.80 -7.10 -5.10
N ASP A 56 -11.12 -7.09 -4.96
CA ASP A 56 -12.04 -7.22 -6.08
C ASP A 56 -11.89 -6.07 -7.09
N PHE A 57 -11.70 -4.84 -6.59
CA PHE A 57 -11.39 -3.69 -7.44
C PHE A 57 -10.08 -3.91 -8.20
N PHE A 58 -8.99 -4.25 -7.51
CA PHE A 58 -7.70 -4.45 -8.16
C PHE A 58 -7.74 -5.63 -9.16
N MET A 59 -8.35 -6.74 -8.80
CA MET A 59 -8.48 -7.91 -9.68
C MET A 59 -9.20 -7.55 -10.98
N ARG A 60 -10.32 -6.84 -10.88
CA ARG A 60 -11.11 -6.39 -12.02
C ARG A 60 -10.34 -5.37 -12.89
N ALA A 61 -9.79 -4.33 -12.26
CA ALA A 61 -9.09 -3.26 -12.96
C ALA A 61 -7.81 -3.76 -13.66
N LEU A 62 -6.98 -4.53 -12.95
CA LEU A 62 -5.75 -5.12 -13.49
C LEU A 62 -6.05 -6.14 -14.59
N GLY A 63 -7.03 -7.02 -14.38
CA GLY A 63 -7.45 -8.00 -15.38
C GLY A 63 -7.89 -7.35 -16.68
N ALA A 64 -8.68 -6.28 -16.60
CA ALA A 64 -9.10 -5.50 -17.77
C ALA A 64 -7.89 -4.88 -18.49
N GLU A 65 -6.92 -4.31 -17.76
CA GLU A 65 -5.72 -3.73 -18.36
C GLU A 65 -4.83 -4.80 -19.05
N PHE A 66 -4.70 -5.97 -18.46
CA PHE A 66 -3.91 -7.06 -19.05
C PHE A 66 -4.56 -7.62 -20.34
N LEU A 67 -5.88 -7.61 -20.41
CA LEU A 67 -6.61 -8.03 -21.63
C LEU A 67 -6.55 -7.00 -22.77
N ARG A 68 -6.30 -5.71 -22.46
CA ARG A 68 -6.15 -4.66 -23.49
C ARG A 68 -4.88 -4.80 -24.33
N ARG A 69 -3.93 -5.65 -23.92
CA ARG A 69 -2.60 -5.72 -24.52
C ARG A 69 -2.28 -7.12 -25.00
N GLU A 70 -1.53 -7.19 -26.07
CA GLU A 70 -0.86 -8.41 -26.49
C GLU A 70 0.49 -8.52 -25.80
N GLY A 71 0.87 -9.74 -25.38
CA GLY A 71 2.15 -10.01 -24.72
C GLY A 71 2.18 -9.71 -23.22
N ALA A 72 3.38 -9.52 -22.69
CA ALA A 72 3.63 -9.30 -21.27
C ALA A 72 3.41 -7.84 -20.87
N SER A 73 2.63 -7.62 -19.82
CA SER A 73 2.44 -6.28 -19.24
C SER A 73 3.56 -5.96 -18.23
N ARG A 74 4.05 -4.72 -18.24
CA ARG A 74 4.97 -4.18 -17.24
C ARG A 74 4.20 -3.39 -16.20
N VAL A 75 4.30 -3.80 -14.94
CA VAL A 75 3.59 -3.18 -13.82
C VAL A 75 4.58 -2.59 -12.83
N LEU A 76 4.39 -1.33 -12.46
CA LEU A 76 5.07 -0.70 -11.34
C LEU A 76 4.16 -0.71 -10.11
N VAL A 77 4.65 -1.25 -9.01
CA VAL A 77 4.07 -1.03 -7.67
C VAL A 77 4.86 0.10 -7.02
N SER A 78 4.20 1.26 -6.88
CA SER A 78 4.80 2.47 -6.31
C SER A 78 4.52 2.55 -4.83
N GLY A 79 5.52 2.23 -4.02
CA GLY A 79 5.40 2.08 -2.58
C GLY A 79 4.72 0.76 -2.16
N ALA A 80 5.29 0.08 -1.20
CA ALA A 80 4.76 -1.17 -0.69
C ALA A 80 4.94 -1.25 0.83
N SER A 81 3.96 -1.82 1.53
CA SER A 81 4.13 -2.18 2.95
C SER A 81 4.52 -3.64 3.11
N ASP A 82 4.13 -4.48 2.15
CA ASP A 82 4.46 -5.90 2.03
C ASP A 82 4.15 -6.43 0.60
N HIS A 83 3.97 -7.75 0.47
CA HIS A 83 3.69 -8.42 -0.81
C HIS A 83 2.21 -8.42 -1.25
N ALA A 84 1.28 -7.82 -0.51
CA ALA A 84 -0.17 -7.93 -0.79
C ALA A 84 -0.54 -7.46 -2.20
N LEU A 85 -0.15 -6.24 -2.55
CA LEU A 85 -0.51 -5.68 -3.86
C LEU A 85 0.19 -6.41 -5.02
N PRO A 86 1.50 -6.70 -4.96
CA PRO A 86 2.14 -7.58 -5.95
C PRO A 86 1.47 -8.95 -6.11
N ALA A 87 1.05 -9.59 -5.02
CA ALA A 87 0.33 -10.87 -5.10
C ALA A 87 -1.00 -10.73 -5.84
N ILE A 88 -1.75 -9.65 -5.62
CA ILE A 88 -2.99 -9.36 -6.36
C ILE A 88 -2.70 -9.15 -7.85
N VAL A 89 -1.60 -8.45 -8.20
CA VAL A 89 -1.18 -8.26 -9.59
C VAL A 89 -0.96 -9.60 -10.29
N PHE A 90 -0.21 -10.52 -9.66
CA PHE A 90 0.03 -11.85 -10.23
C PHE A 90 -1.24 -12.70 -10.28
N ASP A 91 -2.13 -12.59 -9.28
CA ASP A 91 -3.42 -13.28 -9.30
C ASP A 91 -4.31 -12.80 -10.45
N ALA A 92 -4.37 -11.48 -10.68
CA ALA A 92 -5.12 -10.91 -11.80
C ALA A 92 -4.57 -11.36 -13.15
N ALA A 93 -3.24 -11.37 -13.31
CA ALA A 93 -2.59 -11.85 -14.52
C ALA A 93 -2.87 -13.34 -14.78
N ARG A 94 -2.78 -14.18 -13.75
CA ARG A 94 -3.12 -15.61 -13.83
C ARG A 94 -4.58 -15.83 -14.20
N ALA A 95 -5.49 -15.07 -13.61
CA ALA A 95 -6.93 -15.21 -13.86
C ALA A 95 -7.31 -14.95 -15.33
N VAL A 96 -6.55 -14.11 -16.03
CA VAL A 96 -6.80 -13.80 -17.47
C VAL A 96 -5.77 -14.44 -18.39
N GLY A 97 -4.88 -15.30 -17.88
CA GLY A 97 -3.88 -16.03 -18.68
C GLY A 97 -2.86 -15.12 -19.37
N ARG A 98 -2.50 -13.98 -18.78
CA ARG A 98 -1.55 -13.03 -19.35
C ARG A 98 -0.25 -12.97 -18.56
N PRO A 99 0.93 -12.97 -19.22
CA PRO A 99 2.21 -12.80 -18.54
C PRO A 99 2.36 -11.36 -18.01
N VAL A 100 3.02 -11.23 -16.86
CA VAL A 100 3.30 -9.93 -16.24
C VAL A 100 4.70 -9.90 -15.66
N SER A 101 5.36 -8.73 -15.74
CA SER A 101 6.56 -8.42 -14.98
C SER A 101 6.27 -7.26 -14.02
N VAL A 102 6.67 -7.42 -12.77
CA VAL A 102 6.39 -6.45 -11.71
C VAL A 102 7.70 -5.82 -11.23
N THR A 103 7.73 -4.50 -11.14
CA THR A 103 8.79 -3.75 -10.44
C THR A 103 8.18 -3.11 -9.21
N VAL A 104 8.78 -3.37 -8.05
CA VAL A 104 8.38 -2.73 -6.78
C VAL A 104 9.43 -1.69 -6.42
N VAL A 105 9.02 -0.43 -6.30
CA VAL A 105 9.87 0.68 -5.89
C VAL A 105 9.44 1.18 -4.52
N ASP A 106 10.37 1.19 -3.57
CA ASP A 106 10.16 1.73 -2.22
C ASP A 106 11.45 2.36 -1.69
N ARG A 107 11.32 3.31 -0.78
CA ARG A 107 12.47 3.95 -0.11
C ARG A 107 13.10 3.06 0.95
N CYS A 108 12.34 2.11 1.52
CA CYS A 108 12.77 1.23 2.58
C CYS A 108 13.02 -0.19 2.06
N ASP A 109 14.14 -0.79 2.45
CA ASP A 109 14.46 -2.15 2.02
C ASP A 109 13.61 -3.23 2.72
N THR A 110 12.97 -2.96 3.86
CA THR A 110 12.13 -3.95 4.55
C THR A 110 11.00 -4.49 3.68
N PRO A 111 10.10 -3.67 3.10
CA PRO A 111 9.06 -4.18 2.21
C PRO A 111 9.65 -4.79 0.93
N LEU A 112 10.79 -4.30 0.45
CA LEU A 112 11.47 -4.88 -0.71
C LEU A 112 12.02 -6.29 -0.41
N ALA A 113 12.59 -6.51 0.77
CA ALA A 113 13.03 -7.83 1.23
C ALA A 113 11.86 -8.82 1.30
N VAL A 114 10.71 -8.39 1.82
CA VAL A 114 9.48 -9.21 1.84
C VAL A 114 9.03 -9.54 0.42
N ASN A 115 9.10 -8.60 -0.50
CA ASN A 115 8.72 -8.83 -1.90
C ASN A 115 9.71 -9.74 -2.64
N ARG A 116 11.02 -9.62 -2.40
CA ARG A 116 12.02 -10.57 -2.93
C ARG A 116 11.78 -11.98 -2.42
N TRP A 117 11.51 -12.13 -1.13
CA TRP A 117 11.18 -13.41 -0.53
C TRP A 117 9.90 -14.02 -1.12
N TYR A 118 8.84 -13.21 -1.30
CA TYR A 118 7.61 -13.61 -1.97
C TYR A 118 7.89 -14.10 -3.40
N ALA A 119 8.64 -13.31 -4.18
CA ALA A 119 8.97 -13.64 -5.56
C ALA A 119 9.72 -14.99 -5.69
N ALA A 120 10.70 -15.22 -4.81
CA ALA A 120 11.43 -16.48 -4.79
C ALA A 120 10.55 -17.69 -4.43
N ARG A 121 9.57 -17.49 -3.52
CA ARG A 121 8.65 -18.55 -3.10
C ARG A 121 7.60 -18.91 -4.15
N GLU A 122 7.09 -17.92 -4.85
CA GLU A 122 6.02 -18.09 -5.84
C GLU A 122 6.55 -18.18 -7.27
N ASN A 123 7.88 -18.18 -7.46
CA ASN A 123 8.53 -18.10 -8.77
C ASN A 123 7.95 -16.96 -9.63
N ALA A 124 7.76 -15.80 -8.99
CA ALA A 124 7.12 -14.65 -9.59
C ALA A 124 8.15 -13.75 -10.29
N ASN A 125 7.84 -13.27 -11.50
CA ASN A 125 8.68 -12.35 -12.25
C ASN A 125 8.59 -10.92 -11.63
N LEU A 126 9.28 -10.72 -10.49
CA LEU A 126 9.26 -9.51 -9.71
C LEU A 126 10.68 -9.03 -9.43
N ALA A 127 10.94 -7.78 -9.76
CA ALA A 127 12.15 -7.05 -9.39
C ALA A 127 11.84 -6.00 -8.30
N THR A 128 12.81 -5.70 -7.45
CA THR A 128 12.70 -4.67 -6.42
C THR A 128 13.79 -3.63 -6.58
N LEU A 129 13.46 -2.37 -6.34
CA LEU A 129 14.41 -1.27 -6.38
C LEU A 129 14.21 -0.33 -5.18
N GLN A 130 15.27 -0.13 -4.41
CA GLN A 130 15.27 0.86 -3.34
C GLN A 130 15.54 2.24 -3.93
N SER A 131 14.50 3.08 -4.00
CA SER A 131 14.57 4.43 -4.55
C SER A 131 13.44 5.29 -4.03
N ASP A 132 13.63 6.61 -4.06
CA ASP A 132 12.52 7.55 -3.96
C ASP A 132 11.80 7.58 -5.32
N ILE A 133 10.50 7.33 -5.31
CA ILE A 133 9.69 7.33 -6.52
C ILE A 133 9.73 8.65 -7.29
N LEU A 134 9.91 9.77 -6.59
CA LEU A 134 9.99 11.09 -7.24
C LEU A 134 11.28 11.26 -8.06
N SER A 135 12.35 10.54 -7.72
CA SER A 135 13.63 10.52 -8.44
C SER A 135 13.81 9.31 -9.35
N TYR A 136 12.94 8.29 -9.25
CA TYR A 136 13.02 7.08 -10.04
C TYR A 136 12.78 7.37 -11.54
N GLU A 137 13.57 6.76 -12.41
CA GLU A 137 13.44 6.84 -13.86
C GLU A 137 13.42 5.44 -14.48
N ASP A 138 12.64 5.27 -15.55
CA ASP A 138 12.59 4.07 -16.37
C ASP A 138 12.24 4.46 -17.82
N SER A 139 13.18 4.24 -18.73
CA SER A 139 13.03 4.63 -20.14
C SER A 139 12.11 3.71 -20.94
N ALA A 140 11.91 2.47 -20.48
CA ALA A 140 11.03 1.51 -21.15
C ALA A 140 9.55 1.73 -20.81
N GLY A 141 9.27 2.43 -19.71
CA GLY A 141 7.93 2.77 -19.22
C GLY A 141 7.12 1.57 -18.77
N PHE A 142 6.00 1.84 -18.13
CA PHE A 142 5.07 0.84 -17.57
C PHE A 142 3.72 0.92 -18.25
N ASP A 143 3.06 -0.22 -18.35
CA ASP A 143 1.68 -0.32 -18.84
C ASP A 143 0.69 0.02 -17.74
N VAL A 144 1.02 -0.36 -16.50
CA VAL A 144 0.21 -0.08 -15.32
C VAL A 144 1.12 0.38 -14.17
N ILE A 145 0.69 1.39 -13.44
CA ILE A 145 1.22 1.74 -12.12
C ILE A 145 0.12 1.49 -11.12
N CYS A 146 0.40 0.71 -10.07
CA CYS A 146 -0.60 0.49 -9.02
C CYS A 146 -0.03 0.80 -7.63
N THR A 147 -0.91 1.28 -6.74
CA THR A 147 -0.57 1.61 -5.36
C THR A 147 -1.80 1.58 -4.47
N HIS A 148 -1.60 1.45 -3.16
CA HIS A 148 -2.66 1.45 -2.16
C HIS A 148 -2.30 2.38 -1.00
N SER A 149 -3.17 3.37 -0.71
CA SER A 149 -3.05 4.33 0.40
C SER A 149 -1.71 5.10 0.43
N PHE A 150 -1.07 5.27 -0.72
CA PHE A 150 0.29 5.79 -0.81
C PHE A 150 0.33 7.34 -0.84
N LEU A 151 -0.65 7.99 -1.50
CA LEU A 151 -0.66 9.46 -1.65
C LEU A 151 -0.71 10.21 -0.31
N SER A 152 -1.25 9.57 0.73
CA SER A 152 -1.31 10.17 2.07
C SER A 152 0.07 10.37 2.74
N PHE A 153 1.14 9.78 2.20
CA PHE A 153 2.51 10.00 2.70
C PHE A 153 3.19 11.24 2.11
N PHE A 154 2.53 11.96 1.20
CA PHE A 154 3.06 13.11 0.48
C PHE A 154 2.33 14.40 0.85
N THR A 155 3.05 15.54 0.85
CA THR A 155 2.41 16.86 0.92
C THR A 155 1.56 17.13 -0.33
N ALA A 156 0.75 18.17 -0.34
CA ALA A 156 -0.07 18.51 -1.52
C ALA A 156 0.81 18.72 -2.76
N GLU A 157 1.89 19.48 -2.65
CA GLU A 157 2.85 19.73 -3.73
C GLU A 157 3.55 18.45 -4.21
N GLN A 158 3.90 17.58 -3.26
CA GLN A 158 4.51 16.30 -3.59
C GLN A 158 3.53 15.34 -4.26
N ARG A 159 2.22 15.41 -3.97
CA ARG A 159 1.19 14.61 -4.65
C ARG A 159 1.08 14.99 -6.13
N ASP A 160 1.14 16.28 -6.44
CA ASP A 160 1.16 16.75 -7.82
C ASP A 160 2.43 16.28 -8.55
N ALA A 161 3.58 16.39 -7.89
CA ALA A 161 4.84 15.87 -8.43
C ALA A 161 4.80 14.34 -8.63
N LEU A 162 4.14 13.59 -7.72
CA LEU A 162 3.98 12.14 -7.81
C LEU A 162 3.09 11.75 -8.99
N ALA A 163 1.92 12.40 -9.15
CA ALA A 163 1.02 12.16 -10.28
C ALA A 163 1.70 12.47 -11.61
N ALA A 164 2.45 13.59 -11.70
CA ALA A 164 3.24 13.94 -12.87
C ALA A 164 4.38 12.94 -13.12
N LYS A 165 5.03 12.40 -12.07
CA LYS A 165 6.05 11.35 -12.19
C LYS A 165 5.44 10.06 -12.75
N TRP A 166 4.31 9.61 -12.22
CA TRP A 166 3.61 8.45 -12.74
C TRP A 166 3.18 8.63 -14.20
N MET A 167 2.70 9.85 -14.56
CA MET A 167 2.38 10.19 -15.96
C MET A 167 3.59 10.01 -16.89
N ARG A 168 4.79 10.40 -16.47
CA ARG A 168 6.02 10.20 -17.26
C ARG A 168 6.41 8.73 -17.37
N LEU A 169 6.31 7.98 -16.27
CA LEU A 169 6.66 6.56 -16.22
C LEU A 169 5.67 5.66 -16.97
N LEU A 170 4.43 6.10 -17.18
CA LEU A 170 3.45 5.36 -17.97
C LEU A 170 3.73 5.48 -19.47
N ARG A 171 3.57 4.38 -20.17
CA ARG A 171 3.47 4.35 -21.64
C ARG A 171 2.20 5.08 -22.08
N PRO A 172 2.14 5.61 -23.33
CA PRO A 172 0.88 6.11 -23.90
C PRO A 172 -0.23 5.08 -23.77
N GLY A 173 -1.42 5.48 -23.32
CA GLY A 173 -2.54 4.60 -23.05
C GLY A 173 -2.41 3.72 -21.79
N GLY A 174 -1.34 3.86 -21.00
CA GLY A 174 -1.16 3.17 -19.72
C GLY A 174 -2.04 3.75 -18.62
N ALA A 175 -2.23 3.01 -17.53
CA ALA A 175 -3.13 3.39 -16.44
C ALA A 175 -2.46 3.42 -15.07
N ALA A 176 -2.80 4.43 -14.25
CA ALA A 176 -2.57 4.45 -12.83
C ALA A 176 -3.81 3.91 -12.11
N ILE A 177 -3.66 2.82 -11.37
CA ILE A 177 -4.73 2.16 -10.59
C ILE A 177 -4.42 2.35 -9.13
N THR A 178 -5.24 3.10 -8.41
CA THR A 178 -4.98 3.41 -7.01
C THR A 178 -6.24 3.40 -6.17
N VAL A 179 -6.05 3.04 -4.90
CA VAL A 179 -7.05 3.19 -3.85
C VAL A 179 -6.45 4.04 -2.76
N ASN A 180 -7.16 5.07 -2.35
CA ASN A 180 -6.69 5.92 -1.26
C ASN A 180 -7.85 6.36 -0.37
N ARG A 181 -7.57 6.51 0.91
CA ARG A 181 -8.57 6.93 1.88
C ARG A 181 -8.75 8.44 1.86
N LEU A 182 -10.01 8.88 2.04
CA LEU A 182 -10.33 10.26 2.36
C LEU A 182 -10.44 10.44 3.88
N ARG A 183 -10.04 11.61 4.36
CA ARG A 183 -10.19 12.02 5.76
C ARG A 183 -11.03 13.28 5.85
N GLN A 184 -12.30 13.10 6.10
CA GLN A 184 -13.30 14.19 6.21
C GLN A 184 -13.43 14.72 7.64
N ASP A 185 -12.74 14.12 8.61
CA ASP A 185 -12.81 14.43 10.04
C ASP A 185 -12.11 15.74 10.46
N GLY A 186 -11.58 16.52 9.52
CA GLY A 186 -10.86 17.77 9.79
C GLY A 186 -9.45 17.58 10.38
N ALA A 187 -9.05 16.38 10.77
CA ALA A 187 -7.73 16.12 11.30
C ALA A 187 -6.64 16.32 10.24
N ARG A 188 -5.59 17.06 10.59
CA ARG A 188 -4.48 17.35 9.66
C ARG A 188 -3.54 16.17 9.45
N SER A 189 -3.43 15.29 10.44
CA SER A 189 -2.55 14.11 10.40
C SER A 189 -3.24 12.91 11.01
N SER A 190 -2.81 11.69 10.63
CA SER A 190 -3.19 10.47 11.32
C SER A 190 -2.49 10.40 12.69
N GLY A 191 -3.11 9.81 13.67
CA GLY A 191 -2.55 9.58 14.99
C GLY A 191 -3.60 9.04 15.94
N PHE A 192 -3.15 8.45 17.01
CA PHE A 192 -4.03 7.99 18.10
C PHE A 192 -4.15 9.08 19.17
N SER A 193 -5.32 9.17 19.82
CA SER A 193 -5.39 9.70 21.17
C SER A 193 -4.68 8.72 22.12
N ALA A 194 -4.30 9.17 23.32
CA ALA A 194 -3.69 8.29 24.31
C ALA A 194 -4.60 7.10 24.65
N GLU A 195 -5.90 7.34 24.76
CA GLU A 195 -6.92 6.31 25.04
C GLU A 195 -7.05 5.32 23.88
N ASP A 196 -7.16 5.82 22.64
CA ASP A 196 -7.26 4.97 21.45
C ASP A 196 -5.99 4.14 21.25
N GLY A 197 -4.83 4.72 21.52
CA GLY A 197 -3.55 4.01 21.47
C GLY A 197 -3.48 2.86 22.49
N ALA A 198 -3.96 3.07 23.70
CA ALA A 198 -4.03 2.03 24.72
C ALA A 198 -5.02 0.92 24.33
N ARG A 199 -6.21 1.27 23.82
CA ARG A 199 -7.21 0.31 23.33
C ARG A 199 -6.65 -0.50 22.14
N TYR A 200 -5.97 0.16 21.22
CA TYR A 200 -5.32 -0.49 20.09
C TYR A 200 -4.27 -1.51 20.53
N ALA A 201 -3.35 -1.14 21.45
CA ALA A 201 -2.33 -2.05 21.95
C ALA A 201 -2.93 -3.25 22.69
N ALA A 202 -3.98 -3.04 23.50
CA ALA A 202 -4.72 -4.12 24.16
C ALA A 202 -5.37 -5.09 23.17
N GLU A 203 -6.00 -4.58 22.10
CA GLU A 203 -6.59 -5.41 21.05
C GLU A 203 -5.54 -6.19 20.27
N VAL A 204 -4.40 -5.57 19.96
CA VAL A 204 -3.24 -6.25 19.37
C VAL A 204 -2.77 -7.41 20.26
N GLN A 205 -2.61 -7.18 21.57
CA GLN A 205 -2.22 -8.22 22.52
C GLN A 205 -3.23 -9.38 22.56
N ARG A 206 -4.50 -9.05 22.67
CA ARG A 206 -5.59 -10.04 22.70
C ARG A 206 -5.59 -10.95 21.46
N ARG A 207 -5.46 -10.36 20.27
CA ARG A 207 -5.43 -11.12 19.00
C ARG A 207 -4.15 -11.92 18.86
N ALA A 208 -3.01 -11.34 19.16
CA ALA A 208 -1.71 -12.02 19.11
C ALA A 208 -1.70 -13.23 20.05
N SER A 209 -2.22 -13.11 21.29
CA SER A 209 -2.32 -14.22 22.23
C SER A 209 -3.20 -15.36 21.70
N GLY A 210 -4.31 -15.02 21.04
CA GLY A 210 -5.24 -16.00 20.45
C GLY A 210 -4.65 -16.81 19.29
N MET A 211 -3.55 -16.33 18.70
CA MET A 211 -2.88 -17.00 17.58
C MET A 211 -1.35 -17.02 17.76
N GLN A 212 -0.88 -17.15 19.01
CA GLN A 212 0.54 -17.05 19.40
C GLN A 212 1.45 -17.96 18.59
N HIS A 213 1.00 -19.17 18.23
CA HIS A 213 1.79 -20.14 17.44
C HIS A 213 2.12 -19.67 16.00
N ARG A 214 1.45 -18.62 15.53
CA ARG A 214 1.64 -18.00 14.20
C ARG A 214 2.39 -16.67 14.28
N MET A 215 2.58 -16.13 15.50
CA MET A 215 3.16 -14.80 15.69
C MET A 215 4.69 -14.84 15.59
N PRO A 216 5.33 -13.77 15.07
CA PRO A 216 6.78 -13.67 14.96
C PRO A 216 7.48 -13.45 16.30
N ALA A 217 6.73 -13.09 17.36
CA ALA A 217 7.23 -12.83 18.70
C ALA A 217 6.13 -13.06 19.75
N ALA A 218 6.47 -12.92 21.04
CA ALA A 218 5.49 -12.96 22.11
C ALA A 218 4.44 -11.85 21.97
N ALA A 219 3.19 -12.15 22.36
CA ALA A 219 2.09 -11.22 22.25
C ALA A 219 2.34 -9.88 22.98
N GLU A 220 3.02 -9.94 24.11
CA GLU A 220 3.42 -8.77 24.90
C GLU A 220 4.43 -7.88 24.16
N GLU A 221 5.40 -8.47 23.45
CA GLU A 221 6.33 -7.72 22.62
C GLU A 221 5.63 -7.05 21.45
N ILE A 222 4.75 -7.75 20.76
CA ILE A 222 3.95 -7.21 19.64
C ILE A 222 3.06 -6.05 20.14
N ALA A 223 2.42 -6.20 21.29
CA ALA A 223 1.60 -5.16 21.91
C ALA A 223 2.42 -3.94 22.33
N ARG A 224 3.61 -4.13 22.90
CA ARG A 224 4.52 -3.04 23.23
C ARG A 224 4.92 -2.25 21.98
N LEU A 225 5.27 -2.91 20.90
CA LEU A 225 5.58 -2.26 19.61
C LEU A 225 4.37 -1.52 19.02
N ALA A 226 3.17 -2.07 19.20
CA ALA A 226 1.94 -1.39 18.77
C ALA A 226 1.66 -0.13 19.62
N ALA A 227 1.92 -0.16 20.93
CA ALA A 227 1.83 1.01 21.79
C ALA A 227 2.87 2.09 21.40
N GLU A 228 4.10 1.70 21.10
CA GLU A 228 5.14 2.60 20.59
C GLU A 228 4.74 3.21 19.24
N GLN A 229 4.19 2.41 18.33
CA GLN A 229 3.63 2.90 17.06
C GLN A 229 2.52 3.93 17.28
N ALA A 230 1.60 3.65 18.21
CA ALA A 230 0.48 4.54 18.52
C ALA A 230 0.92 5.87 19.14
N ALA A 231 2.00 5.86 19.90
CA ALA A 231 2.59 7.06 20.52
C ALA A 231 3.35 7.95 19.52
N MET A 232 3.67 7.42 18.32
CA MET A 232 4.37 8.20 17.30
C MET A 232 3.45 9.25 16.66
N PRO A 233 3.94 10.47 16.42
CA PRO A 233 3.17 11.45 15.66
C PRO A 233 2.75 10.90 14.31
N GLY A 234 1.49 11.01 13.95
CA GLY A 234 0.97 10.56 12.67
C GLY A 234 1.72 11.19 11.49
N GLY A 235 2.13 10.36 10.51
CA GLY A 235 2.89 10.80 9.34
C GLY A 235 2.05 11.05 8.09
N ALA A 236 0.85 10.47 8.05
CA ALA A 236 -0.02 10.58 6.89
C ALA A 236 -0.72 11.94 6.83
N GLN A 237 -0.67 12.58 5.67
CA GLN A 237 -1.37 13.83 5.41
C GLN A 237 -2.75 13.54 4.80
N ALA A 238 -3.78 14.19 5.35
CA ALA A 238 -5.14 13.97 4.88
C ALA A 238 -5.34 14.47 3.45
N ILE A 239 -6.06 13.64 2.67
CA ILE A 239 -6.79 14.08 1.47
C ILE A 239 -8.25 14.16 1.92
N ARG A 240 -8.87 15.33 1.79
CA ARG A 240 -10.12 15.61 2.51
C ARG A 240 -11.38 15.42 1.69
N SER A 241 -11.26 15.53 0.37
CA SER A 241 -12.42 15.46 -0.53
C SER A 241 -12.10 14.72 -1.81
N GLU A 242 -13.15 14.25 -2.47
CA GLU A 242 -13.08 13.68 -3.81
C GLU A 242 -12.55 14.70 -4.81
N GLN A 243 -12.95 15.96 -4.68
CA GLN A 243 -12.50 17.04 -5.56
C GLN A 243 -10.99 17.28 -5.42
N GLU A 244 -10.46 17.33 -4.17
CA GLU A 244 -9.01 17.42 -3.93
C GLU A 244 -8.27 16.26 -4.58
N PHE A 245 -8.79 15.04 -4.40
CA PHE A 245 -8.17 13.83 -4.93
C PHE A 245 -8.21 13.79 -6.46
N ARG A 246 -9.33 14.13 -7.08
CA ARG A 246 -9.51 14.22 -8.52
C ARG A 246 -8.56 15.24 -9.16
N ALA A 247 -8.47 16.43 -8.55
CA ALA A 247 -7.65 17.53 -9.05
C ALA A 247 -6.14 17.19 -9.14
N ILE A 248 -5.62 16.26 -8.30
CA ILE A 248 -4.22 15.79 -8.37
C ILE A 248 -3.95 15.15 -9.75
N PHE A 249 -4.85 14.30 -10.22
CA PHE A 249 -4.69 13.59 -11.48
C PHE A 249 -5.04 14.47 -12.69
N GLU A 250 -6.07 15.32 -12.57
CA GLU A 250 -6.45 16.27 -13.63
C GLU A 250 -5.31 17.24 -13.96
N ARG A 251 -4.65 17.82 -12.94
CA ARG A 251 -3.48 18.69 -13.14
C ARG A 251 -2.31 17.99 -13.82
N ALA A 252 -2.17 16.68 -13.62
CA ALA A 252 -1.16 15.88 -14.29
C ALA A 252 -1.57 15.44 -15.71
N GLY A 253 -2.81 15.72 -16.16
CA GLY A 253 -3.28 15.45 -17.51
C GLY A 253 -3.86 14.04 -17.72
N TYR A 254 -4.34 13.39 -16.66
CA TYR A 254 -5.02 12.09 -16.78
C TYR A 254 -6.48 12.24 -17.21
N ASP A 255 -6.93 11.28 -17.99
CA ASP A 255 -8.36 10.98 -18.18
C ASP A 255 -8.79 9.91 -17.15
N PHE A 256 -10.06 9.93 -16.70
CA PHE A 256 -10.56 8.93 -15.76
C PHE A 256 -11.42 7.89 -16.48
N ASP A 257 -11.00 6.62 -16.42
CA ASP A 257 -11.86 5.51 -16.78
C ASP A 257 -12.83 5.16 -15.63
N GLU A 258 -12.36 5.34 -14.38
CA GLU A 258 -13.15 5.11 -13.18
C GLU A 258 -12.72 6.06 -12.05
N PHE A 259 -13.69 6.60 -11.34
CA PHE A 259 -13.50 7.37 -10.11
C PHE A 259 -14.70 7.14 -9.20
N VAL A 260 -14.52 6.29 -8.19
CA VAL A 260 -15.59 5.89 -7.27
C VAL A 260 -15.15 6.10 -5.84
N CYS A 261 -15.99 6.80 -5.06
CA CYS A 261 -15.82 6.95 -3.63
C CYS A 261 -16.85 6.07 -2.90
N GLN A 262 -16.38 5.21 -2.02
CA GLN A 262 -17.24 4.31 -1.27
C GLN A 262 -16.71 4.01 0.12
N PRO A 263 -17.58 3.74 1.10
CA PRO A 263 -17.18 3.25 2.40
C PRO A 263 -16.53 1.87 2.29
N LEU A 264 -15.77 1.48 3.31
CA LEU A 264 -15.32 0.10 3.41
C LEU A 264 -16.50 -0.86 3.48
N PRO A 265 -16.43 -2.02 2.80
CA PRO A 265 -17.45 -3.04 2.94
C PRO A 265 -17.48 -3.58 4.38
N ALA A 266 -18.70 -3.85 4.89
CA ALA A 266 -18.83 -4.67 6.09
C ALA A 266 -18.39 -6.12 5.78
N PRO A 267 -17.70 -6.84 6.65
CA PRO A 267 -17.38 -6.59 8.07
C PRO A 267 -16.02 -5.91 8.31
N ALA A 268 -15.38 -5.32 7.29
CA ALA A 268 -14.08 -4.67 7.44
C ALA A 268 -14.14 -3.40 8.34
N GLN A 269 -15.34 -2.98 8.75
CA GLN A 269 -15.55 -1.87 9.67
C GLN A 269 -15.26 -2.35 11.10
N THR A 270 -14.04 -2.13 11.56
CA THR A 270 -13.67 -2.31 12.97
C THR A 270 -13.50 -0.95 13.64
N GLU A 271 -13.76 -0.86 14.94
CA GLU A 271 -13.67 0.41 15.65
C GLU A 271 -12.24 0.96 15.76
N ILE A 272 -11.24 0.07 15.69
CA ILE A 272 -9.83 0.45 15.87
C ILE A 272 -8.97 -0.19 14.79
N TRP A 273 -8.25 0.64 14.04
CA TRP A 273 -7.27 0.23 13.04
C TRP A 273 -5.88 0.76 13.34
N GLY A 274 -4.85 0.04 12.90
CA GLY A 274 -3.45 0.26 13.20
C GLY A 274 -2.82 1.62 12.82
N LEU A 275 -3.61 2.65 12.55
CA LEU A 275 -3.14 4.02 12.29
C LEU A 275 -4.05 5.08 12.93
N GLY A 276 -4.91 4.72 13.90
CA GLY A 276 -5.78 5.66 14.60
C GLY A 276 -6.75 6.40 13.68
N ILE A 277 -7.33 5.69 12.70
CA ILE A 277 -8.18 6.30 11.69
C ILE A 277 -9.60 5.74 11.82
N PRO A 278 -10.65 6.60 11.75
CA PRO A 278 -12.04 6.14 11.83
C PRO A 278 -12.32 5.03 10.81
N SER A 279 -13.02 3.99 11.26
CA SER A 279 -13.33 2.82 10.43
C SER A 279 -14.29 3.11 9.28
N ASN A 280 -15.06 4.20 9.39
CA ASN A 280 -16.05 4.62 8.40
C ASN A 280 -15.51 5.59 7.33
N ALA A 281 -14.22 5.93 7.37
CA ALA A 281 -13.65 6.82 6.37
C ALA A 281 -13.75 6.21 4.96
N PRO A 282 -14.30 6.94 3.97
CA PRO A 282 -14.47 6.42 2.63
C PRO A 282 -13.12 6.26 1.90
N TYR A 283 -13.12 5.36 0.93
CA TYR A 283 -12.01 5.16 0.01
C TYR A 283 -12.39 5.58 -1.40
N VAL A 284 -11.49 6.25 -2.08
CA VAL A 284 -11.58 6.53 -3.51
C VAL A 284 -10.80 5.46 -4.26
N GLN A 285 -11.47 4.83 -5.21
CA GLN A 285 -10.91 3.87 -6.18
C GLN A 285 -10.81 4.59 -7.52
N ILE A 286 -9.63 4.55 -8.15
CA ILE A 286 -9.36 5.27 -9.38
C ILE A 286 -8.69 4.36 -10.40
N ILE A 287 -9.14 4.48 -11.65
CA ILE A 287 -8.42 4.10 -12.85
C ILE A 287 -8.20 5.38 -13.65
N ALA A 288 -6.99 5.92 -13.60
CA ALA A 288 -6.60 7.15 -14.29
C ALA A 288 -5.69 6.80 -15.46
N ARG A 289 -6.06 7.23 -16.67
CA ARG A 289 -5.39 6.85 -17.91
C ARG A 289 -4.52 7.97 -18.46
N LYS A 290 -3.30 7.60 -18.87
CA LYS A 290 -2.48 8.46 -19.71
C LYS A 290 -3.06 8.50 -21.11
N PRO A 291 -3.36 9.66 -21.71
CA PRO A 291 -3.79 9.74 -23.11
C PRO A 291 -2.83 9.02 -24.07
N ALA A 292 -3.36 8.37 -25.08
CA ALA A 292 -2.58 7.65 -26.09
C ALA A 292 -1.76 8.62 -26.98
N THR A 293 -2.31 9.81 -27.18
CA THR A 293 -1.66 10.95 -27.87
C THR A 293 -1.54 12.10 -26.89
N LEU A 294 -0.40 12.74 -26.81
CA LEU A 294 -0.25 14.00 -26.07
C LEU A 294 -1.15 15.05 -26.75
N ARG A 295 -2.08 15.63 -25.98
CA ARG A 295 -2.92 16.75 -26.43
C ARG A 295 -2.08 18.01 -26.54
#